data_3ec7bacc562ae52a8fd403c7231bcb98
#
_entry.id   3ec7bacc562ae52a8fd403c7231bcb98
#
_cell.length_a   1.000
_cell.length_b   1.000
_cell.length_c   1.000
_cell.angle_alpha   90.00
_cell.angle_beta   90.00
_cell.angle_gamma   90.00
#
_symmetry.space_group_name_H-M   'P 1'
#
loop_
_entity.id
_entity.type
_entity.pdbx_description
1 polymer ?
#
loop_
_entity_poly.entity_id
_entity_poly.type
_entity_poly.pdbx_seq_one_letter_code
_entity_poly.pdbx_strand_id
1 'polypeptide(L)'
;MEFEMNRFPVAKLITALGLTMLSAHAQTPSPSADPAANNPDAAKTQFPLAAPAGEDSGAISIAPPAAVNQGPLDPAKWKYGPAYDSQPDSGIWNPVMIKMMKGEKVTGGTVLSTDTPATYCAMANAGYDFIWTEMQHDPRDWDSVGRMWKACPHAKAVPGVRVAYTDEREIQHAMDLGALVIVVPTVRSVEEGKAARDWTMYPPLGKRSLGAGQAFEPEMWGNVPGGYRNTINKNVVLIEMIETVEGVKDAREIAAIPGVAAIFAASGDLGNFSGYKMGTPDYERLINIVHDAAIGAGKRLCGPFLWRDRPDFTCFQNATEVTAIQRGVADELGPLKDTQGKPEVGPYAPRK
;
A
#
# COMPACT_ATOMS: atom_id res chain seq x y z
N MET A 1 -68.91 15.60 8.16
CA MET A 1 -69.05 14.59 7.09
C MET A 1 -67.97 13.55 7.38
N GLU A 2 -68.39 12.55 8.15
CA GLU A 2 -67.58 11.45 8.59
C GLU A 2 -67.41 10.47 7.42
N PHE A 3 -66.20 9.94 7.22
CA PHE A 3 -65.99 8.79 6.36
C PHE A 3 -65.31 7.68 7.18
N GLU A 4 -66.09 6.60 7.26
CA GLU A 4 -65.81 5.36 8.00
C GLU A 4 -64.59 4.62 7.49
N MET A 5 -63.80 4.12 8.45
CA MET A 5 -62.73 3.14 8.22
C MET A 5 -63.31 1.74 8.04
N ASN A 6 -63.13 1.16 6.89
CA ASN A 6 -63.53 -0.20 6.60
C ASN A 6 -62.41 -1.17 7.03
N ARG A 7 -62.70 -1.97 8.08
CA ARG A 7 -61.80 -3.05 8.58
C ARG A 7 -62.10 -4.35 7.82
N PHE A 8 -61.08 -4.92 7.20
CA PHE A 8 -61.15 -6.32 6.73
C PHE A 8 -60.51 -7.26 7.75
N PRO A 9 -61.09 -8.43 8.01
CA PRO A 9 -60.57 -9.37 9.00
C PRO A 9 -59.50 -10.29 8.40
N VAL A 10 -58.44 -10.49 9.18
CA VAL A 10 -57.36 -11.44 8.87
C VAL A 10 -57.84 -12.84 9.26
N ALA A 11 -58.08 -13.71 8.28
CA ALA A 11 -58.35 -15.11 8.49
C ALA A 11 -57.04 -15.86 8.84
N LYS A 12 -57.04 -16.52 9.99
CA LYS A 12 -55.99 -17.47 10.40
C LYS A 12 -56.08 -18.73 9.54
N LEU A 13 -54.99 -19.04 8.82
CA LEU A 13 -54.78 -20.35 8.25
C LEU A 13 -53.65 -21.03 9.02
N ILE A 14 -54.02 -21.94 9.91
CA ILE A 14 -53.09 -22.85 10.59
C ILE A 14 -52.99 -24.08 9.72
N THR A 15 -51.88 -24.33 9.10
CA THR A 15 -51.58 -25.63 8.48
C THR A 15 -50.48 -26.29 9.30
N ALA A 16 -50.88 -27.40 9.93
CA ALA A 16 -49.96 -28.28 10.63
C ALA A 16 -49.08 -29.02 9.61
N LEU A 17 -47.77 -28.86 9.67
CA LEU A 17 -46.81 -29.75 9.01
C LEU A 17 -46.11 -30.56 10.09
N GLY A 18 -46.27 -31.88 9.98
CA GLY A 18 -45.72 -32.86 10.90
C GLY A 18 -44.20 -32.88 10.90
N LEU A 19 -43.68 -32.88 12.12
CA LEU A 19 -42.27 -33.06 12.40
C LEU A 19 -41.92 -34.55 12.29
N THR A 20 -41.32 -34.98 11.18
CA THR A 20 -40.63 -36.27 11.11
C THR A 20 -39.18 -36.03 11.52
N MET A 21 -38.85 -36.49 12.72
CA MET A 21 -37.47 -36.60 13.21
C MET A 21 -36.73 -37.66 12.38
N LEU A 22 -35.88 -37.24 11.44
CA LEU A 22 -34.85 -38.09 10.90
C LEU A 22 -33.65 -38.04 11.84
N SER A 23 -33.37 -39.17 12.50
CA SER A 23 -32.10 -39.41 13.22
C SER A 23 -30.95 -39.36 12.21
N ALA A 24 -30.19 -38.28 12.21
CA ALA A 24 -28.94 -38.26 11.53
C ALA A 24 -27.92 -39.03 12.37
N HIS A 25 -27.64 -40.27 11.98
CA HIS A 25 -26.43 -40.96 12.43
C HIS A 25 -25.22 -40.20 11.91
N ALA A 26 -24.45 -39.66 12.82
CA ALA A 26 -23.14 -39.14 12.50
C ALA A 26 -22.27 -40.29 12.01
N GLN A 27 -22.13 -40.41 10.69
CA GLN A 27 -21.05 -41.19 10.09
C GLN A 27 -19.76 -40.43 10.29
N THR A 28 -18.85 -40.99 11.07
CA THR A 28 -17.43 -40.58 11.07
C THR A 28 -16.93 -40.69 9.64
N PRO A 29 -16.28 -39.64 9.09
CA PRO A 29 -15.69 -39.78 7.77
C PRO A 29 -14.57 -40.82 7.85
N SER A 30 -14.68 -41.88 7.03
CA SER A 30 -13.57 -42.74 6.74
C SER A 30 -12.41 -41.92 6.23
N PRO A 31 -11.17 -42.22 6.60
CA PRO A 31 -10.03 -41.54 6.03
C PRO A 31 -10.11 -41.65 4.50
N SER A 32 -10.21 -40.53 3.81
CA SER A 32 -10.14 -40.48 2.36
C SER A 32 -8.80 -41.11 1.96
N ALA A 33 -8.85 -42.20 1.20
CA ALA A 33 -7.66 -42.76 0.59
C ALA A 33 -7.05 -41.64 -0.26
N ASP A 34 -5.80 -41.36 -0.03
CA ASP A 34 -5.00 -40.43 -0.82
C ASP A 34 -5.03 -40.88 -2.28
N PRO A 35 -5.62 -40.12 -3.22
CA PRO A 35 -5.66 -40.55 -4.62
C PRO A 35 -4.29 -40.66 -5.25
N ALA A 36 -3.24 -40.18 -4.61
CA ALA A 36 -1.86 -40.31 -5.05
C ALA A 36 -1.27 -41.71 -4.73
N ALA A 37 -1.84 -42.46 -3.79
CA ALA A 37 -1.31 -43.77 -3.37
C ALA A 37 -1.47 -44.89 -4.40
N ASN A 38 -2.31 -44.71 -5.43
CA ASN A 38 -2.56 -45.74 -6.46
C ASN A 38 -2.24 -45.27 -7.90
N ASN A 39 -1.47 -44.23 -8.07
CA ASN A 39 -1.03 -43.79 -9.39
C ASN A 39 0.41 -44.33 -9.64
N PRO A 40 0.60 -45.34 -10.48
CA PRO A 40 1.93 -45.87 -10.79
C PRO A 40 2.83 -44.85 -11.52
N ASP A 41 2.27 -43.75 -12.02
CA ASP A 41 3.02 -42.66 -12.65
C ASP A 41 3.35 -41.50 -11.70
N ALA A 42 2.85 -41.54 -10.45
CA ALA A 42 3.19 -40.52 -9.46
C ALA A 42 4.68 -40.48 -9.10
N ALA A 43 5.37 -41.59 -9.27
CA ALA A 43 6.83 -41.65 -9.07
C ALA A 43 7.64 -41.01 -10.22
N LYS A 44 6.97 -40.66 -11.33
CA LYS A 44 7.62 -40.02 -12.50
C LYS A 44 7.36 -38.51 -12.58
N THR A 45 6.44 -37.98 -11.79
CA THR A 45 6.31 -36.53 -11.55
C THR A 45 7.27 -36.08 -10.43
N GLN A 46 8.54 -36.39 -10.56
CA GLN A 46 9.53 -35.47 -10.03
C GLN A 46 9.29 -34.17 -10.78
N PHE A 47 8.88 -33.12 -10.06
CA PHE A 47 9.06 -31.78 -10.57
C PHE A 47 10.47 -31.75 -11.14
N PRO A 48 10.66 -31.40 -12.41
CA PRO A 48 12.01 -31.27 -12.92
C PRO A 48 12.70 -30.29 -11.97
N LEU A 49 13.68 -30.79 -11.24
CA LEU A 49 14.71 -29.90 -10.67
C LEU A 49 15.00 -28.95 -11.81
N ALA A 50 14.84 -27.65 -11.58
CA ALA A 50 14.94 -26.64 -12.61
C ALA A 50 15.96 -27.06 -13.63
N ALA A 51 15.57 -27.10 -14.89
CA ALA A 51 16.48 -27.48 -15.96
C ALA A 51 17.77 -26.70 -15.71
N PRO A 52 18.96 -27.31 -15.83
CA PRO A 52 20.18 -26.56 -15.67
C PRO A 52 20.05 -25.33 -16.56
N ALA A 53 20.20 -24.18 -15.96
CA ALA A 53 20.05 -22.90 -16.64
C ALA A 53 20.89 -23.00 -17.92
N GLY A 54 20.23 -22.86 -19.08
CA GLY A 54 20.94 -22.82 -20.35
C GLY A 54 22.00 -21.74 -20.27
N GLU A 55 23.08 -21.89 -20.99
CA GLU A 55 24.23 -21.00 -20.96
C GLU A 55 23.91 -19.51 -21.18
N ASP A 56 22.70 -19.20 -21.65
CA ASP A 56 22.19 -17.83 -21.87
C ASP A 56 21.34 -17.25 -20.74
N SER A 57 21.21 -17.90 -19.60
CA SER A 57 20.31 -17.45 -18.52
C SER A 57 20.86 -16.28 -17.69
N GLY A 58 22.02 -15.72 -18.02
CA GLY A 58 22.62 -14.65 -17.20
C GLY A 58 22.90 -15.08 -15.76
N ALA A 59 22.92 -16.39 -15.50
CA ALA A 59 23.35 -16.91 -14.22
C ALA A 59 24.75 -16.41 -13.95
N ILE A 60 24.87 -15.51 -12.99
CA ILE A 60 26.18 -15.07 -12.49
C ILE A 60 26.88 -16.34 -12.03
N SER A 61 27.85 -16.80 -12.82
CA SER A 61 28.77 -17.84 -12.38
C SER A 61 29.53 -17.23 -11.22
N ILE A 62 29.08 -17.48 -10.01
CA ILE A 62 29.88 -17.23 -8.82
C ILE A 62 30.92 -18.33 -8.85
N ALA A 63 32.03 -18.09 -9.57
CA ALA A 63 33.20 -18.90 -9.38
C ALA A 63 33.48 -18.91 -7.87
N PRO A 64 33.62 -20.08 -7.23
CA PRO A 64 33.94 -20.07 -5.82
C PRO A 64 35.20 -19.21 -5.67
N PRO A 65 35.19 -18.23 -4.76
CA PRO A 65 36.38 -17.40 -4.54
C PRO A 65 37.51 -18.35 -4.28
N ALA A 66 38.66 -18.12 -4.92
CA ALA A 66 39.86 -18.87 -4.65
C ALA A 66 40.01 -18.96 -3.14
N ALA A 67 40.20 -20.19 -2.62
CA ALA A 67 40.20 -20.47 -1.19
C ALA A 67 41.27 -19.58 -0.50
N VAL A 68 40.86 -18.39 -0.20
CA VAL A 68 41.63 -17.54 0.71
C VAL A 68 41.40 -18.15 2.07
N ASN A 69 42.47 -18.57 2.71
CA ASN A 69 42.42 -19.05 4.09
C ASN A 69 42.02 -17.88 4.98
N GLN A 70 40.77 -17.58 4.97
CA GLN A 70 40.15 -16.59 5.81
C GLN A 70 39.97 -17.24 7.18
N GLY A 71 40.62 -16.71 8.17
CA GLY A 71 40.36 -17.12 9.55
C GLY A 71 38.90 -17.06 9.90
N PRO A 72 38.51 -17.46 11.12
CA PRO A 72 37.11 -17.48 11.54
C PRO A 72 36.43 -16.13 11.24
N LEU A 73 35.22 -16.20 10.68
CA LEU A 73 34.42 -14.99 10.48
C LEU A 73 34.11 -14.31 11.82
N ASP A 74 34.35 -13.03 11.91
CA ASP A 74 34.04 -12.22 13.08
C ASP A 74 32.75 -11.40 12.81
N PRO A 75 31.58 -11.81 13.33
CA PRO A 75 30.34 -11.11 13.07
C PRO A 75 30.34 -9.64 13.53
N ALA A 76 31.17 -9.27 14.49
CA ALA A 76 31.28 -7.88 14.97
C ALA A 76 31.86 -6.94 13.91
N LYS A 77 32.55 -7.48 12.92
CA LYS A 77 33.15 -6.73 11.80
C LYS A 77 32.25 -6.68 10.57
N TRP A 78 31.14 -7.39 10.57
CA TRP A 78 30.24 -7.42 9.42
C TRP A 78 29.53 -6.08 9.26
N LYS A 79 29.43 -5.64 8.03
CA LYS A 79 28.69 -4.44 7.63
C LYS A 79 27.69 -4.83 6.55
N TYR A 80 26.54 -4.20 6.58
CA TYR A 80 25.65 -4.28 5.43
C TYR A 80 26.33 -3.73 4.21
N GLY A 81 26.46 -4.51 3.17
CA GLY A 81 27.05 -4.12 1.89
C GLY A 81 26.02 -4.06 0.79
N PRO A 82 26.37 -3.59 -0.41
CA PRO A 82 25.48 -3.68 -1.56
C PRO A 82 25.23 -5.16 -1.88
N ALA A 83 23.94 -5.52 -2.07
CA ALA A 83 23.56 -6.87 -2.47
C ALA A 83 24.08 -7.22 -3.87
N TYR A 84 24.26 -6.20 -4.69
CA TYR A 84 24.83 -6.22 -6.05
C TYR A 84 25.67 -4.97 -6.26
N ASP A 85 26.61 -5.06 -7.17
CA ASP A 85 27.35 -3.88 -7.60
C ASP A 85 26.37 -2.89 -8.24
N SER A 86 26.07 -1.82 -7.51
CA SER A 86 25.23 -0.76 -8.04
C SER A 86 26.01 -0.07 -9.16
N GLN A 87 25.46 -0.12 -10.38
CA GLN A 87 26.01 0.68 -11.46
C GLN A 87 25.90 2.16 -11.08
N PRO A 88 26.99 2.94 -11.14
CA PRO A 88 27.00 4.35 -10.73
C PRO A 88 25.92 5.19 -11.47
N ASP A 89 25.67 4.85 -12.73
CA ASP A 89 24.74 5.54 -13.64
C ASP A 89 23.36 4.91 -13.71
N SER A 90 23.01 4.01 -12.78
CA SER A 90 21.65 3.44 -12.73
C SER A 90 20.63 4.55 -12.52
N GLY A 91 19.84 4.81 -13.59
CA GLY A 91 18.96 5.95 -13.70
C GLY A 91 17.81 5.93 -12.72
N ILE A 92 17.22 7.09 -12.51
CA ILE A 92 15.94 7.22 -11.88
C ILE A 92 14.88 7.08 -12.97
N TRP A 93 13.99 6.10 -12.79
CA TRP A 93 12.96 5.75 -13.76
C TRP A 93 11.53 5.85 -13.19
N ASN A 94 11.37 5.88 -11.86
CA ASN A 94 10.06 6.12 -11.25
C ASN A 94 9.57 7.55 -11.57
N PRO A 95 8.46 7.72 -12.30
CA PRO A 95 7.99 9.05 -12.70
C PRO A 95 7.61 9.92 -11.51
N VAL A 96 7.16 9.34 -10.40
CA VAL A 96 6.86 10.09 -9.17
C VAL A 96 8.16 10.64 -8.58
N MET A 97 9.20 9.83 -8.47
CA MET A 97 10.50 10.27 -7.98
C MET A 97 11.08 11.38 -8.86
N ILE A 98 10.99 11.24 -10.20
CA ILE A 98 11.45 12.26 -11.16
C ILE A 98 10.74 13.59 -10.91
N LYS A 99 9.42 13.59 -10.78
CA LYS A 99 8.64 14.80 -10.48
C LYS A 99 9.02 15.41 -9.14
N MET A 100 9.12 14.58 -8.10
CA MET A 100 9.51 15.04 -6.76
C MET A 100 10.91 15.67 -6.77
N MET A 101 11.87 15.09 -7.47
CA MET A 101 13.22 15.68 -7.59
C MET A 101 13.21 17.06 -8.26
N LYS A 102 12.32 17.28 -9.22
CA LYS A 102 12.14 18.59 -9.89
C LYS A 102 11.34 19.59 -9.06
N GLY A 103 10.75 19.19 -7.94
CA GLY A 103 9.86 20.03 -7.13
C GLY A 103 8.47 20.18 -7.73
N GLU A 104 8.12 19.35 -8.71
CA GLU A 104 6.78 19.31 -9.29
C GLU A 104 5.78 18.69 -8.31
N LYS A 105 4.52 19.12 -8.40
CA LYS A 105 3.45 18.54 -7.59
C LYS A 105 3.11 17.13 -8.06
N VAL A 106 2.95 16.21 -7.11
CA VAL A 106 2.49 14.84 -7.33
C VAL A 106 1.23 14.57 -6.52
N THR A 107 0.31 13.79 -7.09
CA THR A 107 -0.98 13.52 -6.47
C THR A 107 -1.31 12.04 -6.55
N GLY A 108 -1.62 11.45 -5.40
CA GLY A 108 -2.11 10.07 -5.27
C GLY A 108 -3.63 10.04 -5.16
N GLY A 109 -4.30 9.27 -6.03
CA GLY A 109 -5.72 8.93 -5.87
C GLY A 109 -5.87 7.80 -4.87
N THR A 110 -6.81 7.89 -3.93
CA THR A 110 -6.98 6.88 -2.88
C THR A 110 -7.94 5.77 -3.32
N VAL A 111 -7.54 4.52 -3.14
CA VAL A 111 -8.40 3.33 -3.26
C VAL A 111 -8.62 2.78 -1.86
N LEU A 112 -9.82 3.00 -1.33
CA LEU A 112 -10.20 2.69 0.05
C LEU A 112 -11.28 1.61 0.14
N SER A 113 -12.33 1.71 -0.66
CA SER A 113 -13.56 0.94 -0.44
C SER A 113 -13.77 -0.19 -1.46
N THR A 114 -12.85 -0.35 -2.42
CA THR A 114 -12.94 -1.40 -3.45
C THR A 114 -11.69 -2.27 -3.48
N ASP A 115 -11.90 -3.55 -3.72
CA ASP A 115 -10.87 -4.53 -4.09
C ASP A 115 -10.98 -4.95 -5.57
N THR A 116 -11.81 -4.23 -6.33
CA THR A 116 -12.12 -4.56 -7.72
C THR A 116 -11.02 -4.07 -8.67
N PRO A 117 -10.34 -4.95 -9.41
CA PRO A 117 -9.30 -4.57 -10.35
C PRO A 117 -9.74 -3.52 -11.38
N ALA A 118 -10.97 -3.61 -11.88
CA ALA A 118 -11.49 -2.65 -12.85
C ALA A 118 -11.55 -1.21 -12.30
N THR A 119 -11.99 -1.04 -11.05
CA THR A 119 -12.04 0.27 -10.40
C THR A 119 -10.63 0.81 -10.13
N TYR A 120 -9.73 -0.05 -9.63
CA TYR A 120 -8.32 0.33 -9.47
C TYR A 120 -7.71 0.81 -10.77
N CYS A 121 -7.88 0.04 -11.87
CA CYS A 121 -7.32 0.40 -13.18
C CYS A 121 -7.94 1.67 -13.76
N ALA A 122 -9.23 1.91 -13.54
CA ALA A 122 -9.86 3.17 -13.91
C ALA A 122 -9.22 4.36 -13.19
N MET A 123 -9.03 4.25 -11.88
CA MET A 123 -8.34 5.27 -11.08
C MET A 123 -6.88 5.46 -11.54
N ALA A 124 -6.14 4.36 -11.75
CA ALA A 124 -4.74 4.39 -12.13
C ALA A 124 -4.49 5.02 -13.52
N ASN A 125 -5.51 5.08 -14.37
CA ASN A 125 -5.45 5.71 -15.69
C ASN A 125 -6.15 7.07 -15.76
N ALA A 126 -6.75 7.55 -14.69
CA ALA A 126 -7.51 8.80 -14.65
C ALA A 126 -6.64 10.08 -14.64
N GLY A 127 -5.34 9.96 -14.37
CA GLY A 127 -4.43 11.11 -14.37
C GLY A 127 -3.72 11.38 -13.04
N TYR A 128 -3.85 10.50 -12.06
CA TYR A 128 -3.02 10.52 -10.86
C TYR A 128 -1.58 10.13 -11.16
N ASP A 129 -0.64 10.56 -10.33
CA ASP A 129 0.77 10.17 -10.44
C ASP A 129 1.01 8.80 -9.81
N PHE A 130 0.30 8.49 -8.76
CA PHE A 130 0.31 7.17 -8.10
C PHE A 130 -1.07 6.84 -7.54
N ILE A 131 -1.29 5.59 -7.23
CA ILE A 131 -2.49 5.16 -6.49
C ILE A 131 -2.08 4.87 -5.05
N TRP A 132 -2.76 5.52 -4.13
CA TRP A 132 -2.66 5.29 -2.71
C TRP A 132 -3.63 4.16 -2.33
N THR A 133 -3.15 2.91 -2.40
CA THR A 133 -3.92 1.77 -1.93
C THR A 133 -3.93 1.78 -0.40
N GLU A 134 -5.10 1.78 0.19
CA GLU A 134 -5.26 1.95 1.63
C GLU A 134 -5.28 0.61 2.33
N MET A 135 -4.37 0.37 3.29
CA MET A 135 -4.31 -0.84 4.10
C MET A 135 -4.44 -0.58 5.61
N GLN A 136 -4.35 0.68 6.05
CA GLN A 136 -4.46 1.01 7.47
C GLN A 136 -5.92 0.99 7.96
N HIS A 137 -6.83 1.50 7.15
CA HIS A 137 -8.25 1.66 7.53
C HIS A 137 -9.20 0.75 6.73
N ASP A 138 -8.65 -0.18 5.97
CA ASP A 138 -9.40 -1.14 5.18
C ASP A 138 -8.92 -2.56 5.53
N PRO A 139 -9.83 -3.52 5.76
CA PRO A 139 -9.46 -4.88 6.15
C PRO A 139 -9.00 -5.77 4.99
N ARG A 140 -8.66 -5.21 3.83
CA ARG A 140 -8.17 -5.99 2.68
C ARG A 140 -6.86 -6.70 2.98
N ASP A 141 -6.58 -7.72 2.20
CA ASP A 141 -5.35 -8.49 2.25
C ASP A 141 -4.40 -8.18 1.07
N TRP A 142 -3.17 -8.65 1.17
CA TRP A 142 -2.15 -8.45 0.14
C TRP A 142 -2.46 -9.19 -1.16
N ASP A 143 -3.27 -10.25 -1.12
CA ASP A 143 -3.72 -10.95 -2.33
C ASP A 143 -4.65 -10.05 -3.15
N SER A 144 -5.59 -9.35 -2.49
CA SER A 144 -6.45 -8.36 -3.13
C SER A 144 -5.65 -7.22 -3.76
N VAL A 145 -4.64 -6.70 -3.05
CA VAL A 145 -3.75 -5.66 -3.57
C VAL A 145 -3.01 -6.15 -4.82
N GLY A 146 -2.44 -7.36 -4.75
CA GLY A 146 -1.75 -7.98 -5.88
C GLY A 146 -2.63 -8.16 -7.10
N ARG A 147 -3.87 -8.61 -6.92
CA ARG A 147 -4.84 -8.74 -8.02
C ARG A 147 -5.16 -7.40 -8.67
N MET A 148 -5.35 -6.35 -7.88
CA MET A 148 -5.60 -5.00 -8.42
C MET A 148 -4.42 -4.49 -9.23
N TRP A 149 -3.20 -4.56 -8.70
CA TRP A 149 -2.01 -4.04 -9.37
C TRP A 149 -1.68 -4.84 -10.63
N LYS A 150 -1.77 -6.17 -10.56
CA LYS A 150 -1.51 -7.07 -11.69
C LYS A 150 -2.48 -6.86 -12.86
N ALA A 151 -3.68 -6.38 -12.61
CA ALA A 151 -4.69 -6.18 -13.66
C ALA A 151 -4.32 -5.06 -14.64
N CYS A 152 -3.47 -4.11 -14.24
CA CYS A 152 -3.00 -3.03 -15.10
C CYS A 152 -1.54 -2.63 -14.76
N PRO A 153 -0.58 -3.52 -15.02
CA PRO A 153 0.82 -3.35 -14.60
C PRO A 153 1.51 -2.14 -15.24
N HIS A 154 0.97 -1.65 -16.35
CA HIS A 154 1.49 -0.50 -17.10
C HIS A 154 0.53 0.70 -17.06
N ALA A 155 -0.26 0.82 -15.99
CA ALA A 155 -1.09 2.00 -15.78
C ALA A 155 -0.24 3.28 -15.72
N LYS A 156 -0.86 4.44 -16.00
CA LYS A 156 -0.17 5.73 -15.94
C LYS A 156 0.31 6.09 -14.54
N ALA A 157 -0.52 5.83 -13.54
CA ALA A 157 -0.15 6.00 -12.14
C ALA A 157 0.64 4.78 -11.66
N VAL A 158 1.70 5.01 -10.90
CA VAL A 158 2.46 3.92 -10.29
C VAL A 158 1.73 3.36 -9.07
N PRO A 159 1.93 2.07 -8.73
CA PRO A 159 1.37 1.49 -7.52
C PRO A 159 2.01 2.10 -6.28
N GLY A 160 1.16 2.53 -5.38
CA GLY A 160 1.51 3.01 -4.06
C GLY A 160 0.59 2.40 -3.01
N VAL A 161 1.03 2.39 -1.78
CA VAL A 161 0.27 1.84 -0.66
C VAL A 161 0.57 2.61 0.63
N ARG A 162 -0.47 2.83 1.42
CA ARG A 162 -0.30 3.09 2.85
C ARG A 162 -0.39 1.75 3.57
N VAL A 163 0.74 1.30 4.13
CA VAL A 163 0.77 0.07 4.92
C VAL A 163 -0.04 0.23 6.20
N ALA A 164 -0.43 -0.89 6.81
CA ALA A 164 -1.27 -0.85 8.00
C ALA A 164 -0.56 -0.15 9.19
N TYR A 165 0.73 -0.40 9.35
CA TYR A 165 1.60 0.20 10.37
C TYR A 165 3.06 -0.07 10.05
N THR A 166 3.98 0.47 10.85
CA THR A 166 5.43 0.21 10.72
C THR A 166 5.72 -1.24 11.12
N ASP A 167 5.76 -2.13 10.13
CA ASP A 167 6.00 -3.56 10.30
C ASP A 167 6.79 -4.11 9.14
N GLU A 168 7.78 -4.98 9.42
CA GLU A 168 8.66 -5.57 8.42
C GLU A 168 7.88 -6.36 7.37
N ARG A 169 6.93 -7.19 7.81
CA ARG A 169 6.14 -8.04 6.91
C ARG A 169 5.27 -7.21 5.99
N GLU A 170 4.60 -6.19 6.52
CA GLU A 170 3.73 -5.31 5.72
C GLU A 170 4.53 -4.59 4.64
N ILE A 171 5.67 -4.00 5.00
CA ILE A 171 6.53 -3.29 4.06
C ILE A 171 7.17 -4.25 3.06
N GLN A 172 7.62 -5.44 3.52
CA GLN A 172 8.19 -6.46 2.64
C GLN A 172 7.17 -6.91 1.57
N HIS A 173 5.91 -7.21 1.97
CA HIS A 173 4.86 -7.58 1.03
C HIS A 173 4.56 -6.47 0.02
N ALA A 174 4.45 -5.23 0.49
CA ALA A 174 4.24 -4.08 -0.39
C ALA A 174 5.31 -3.99 -1.47
N MET A 175 6.57 -4.08 -1.06
CA MET A 175 7.70 -3.97 -1.96
C MET A 175 7.82 -5.17 -2.92
N ASP A 176 7.53 -6.39 -2.45
CA ASP A 176 7.58 -7.60 -3.26
C ASP A 176 6.43 -7.69 -4.27
N LEU A 177 5.32 -7.01 -4.01
CA LEU A 177 4.25 -6.81 -4.97
C LEU A 177 4.55 -5.71 -6.00
N GLY A 178 5.61 -4.92 -5.82
CA GLY A 178 6.04 -3.92 -6.79
C GLY A 178 5.63 -2.49 -6.48
N ALA A 179 5.37 -2.14 -5.22
CA ALA A 179 5.11 -0.76 -4.82
C ALA A 179 6.28 0.16 -5.17
N LEU A 180 5.98 1.33 -5.70
CA LEU A 180 6.95 2.41 -5.95
C LEU A 180 6.74 3.61 -5.03
N VAL A 181 5.62 3.66 -4.32
CA VAL A 181 5.34 4.64 -3.27
C VAL A 181 4.90 3.87 -2.03
N ILE A 182 5.64 4.00 -0.95
CA ILE A 182 5.32 3.42 0.36
C ILE A 182 5.01 4.57 1.31
N VAL A 183 3.85 4.51 1.92
CA VAL A 183 3.42 5.45 2.94
C VAL A 183 3.31 4.71 4.27
N VAL A 184 4.10 5.14 5.23
CA VAL A 184 4.12 4.55 6.57
C VAL A 184 3.38 5.49 7.53
N PRO A 185 2.23 5.06 8.09
CA PRO A 185 1.44 5.89 8.98
C PRO A 185 2.04 5.95 10.38
N THR A 186 1.62 6.93 11.15
CA THR A 186 1.85 7.06 12.60
C THR A 186 3.28 6.84 13.06
N VAL A 187 4.26 7.37 12.32
CA VAL A 187 5.66 7.32 12.74
C VAL A 187 5.84 8.19 13.98
N ARG A 188 6.16 7.57 15.11
CA ARG A 188 6.21 8.21 16.43
C ARG A 188 7.61 8.52 16.90
N SER A 189 8.61 7.82 16.36
CA SER A 189 10.00 7.95 16.80
C SER A 189 10.98 7.81 15.64
N VAL A 190 12.21 8.21 15.88
CA VAL A 190 13.33 8.03 14.95
C VAL A 190 13.60 6.55 14.66
N GLU A 191 13.39 5.69 15.66
CA GLU A 191 13.59 4.25 15.54
C GLU A 191 12.54 3.64 14.60
N GLU A 192 11.27 4.03 14.72
CA GLU A 192 10.20 3.60 13.80
C GLU A 192 10.50 4.06 12.35
N GLY A 193 10.89 5.32 12.15
CA GLY A 193 11.25 5.82 10.83
C GLY A 193 12.45 5.09 10.23
N LYS A 194 13.50 4.81 11.03
CA LYS A 194 14.64 4.01 10.57
C LYS A 194 14.23 2.58 10.23
N ALA A 195 13.34 1.97 11.01
CA ALA A 195 12.83 0.64 10.74
C ALA A 195 12.05 0.61 9.42
N ALA A 196 11.17 1.57 9.19
CA ALA A 196 10.44 1.72 7.92
C ALA A 196 11.41 1.81 6.72
N ARG A 197 12.45 2.64 6.81
CA ARG A 197 13.49 2.74 5.80
C ARG A 197 14.24 1.43 5.62
N ASP A 198 14.65 0.78 6.72
CA ASP A 198 15.42 -0.46 6.69
C ASP A 198 14.67 -1.58 5.96
N TRP A 199 13.37 -1.70 6.15
CA TRP A 199 12.54 -2.71 5.51
C TRP A 199 12.11 -2.35 4.07
N THR A 200 12.14 -1.07 3.72
CA THR A 200 11.83 -0.61 2.36
C THR A 200 13.02 -0.81 1.41
N MET A 201 14.22 -0.63 1.88
CA MET A 201 15.42 -0.49 1.05
C MET A 201 16.41 -1.65 1.22
N TYR A 202 17.04 -2.03 0.12
CA TYR A 202 18.14 -2.99 0.15
C TYR A 202 19.41 -2.42 0.77
N PRO A 203 20.31 -3.28 1.29
CA PRO A 203 21.66 -2.85 1.67
C PRO A 203 22.37 -2.08 0.53
N PRO A 204 23.26 -1.14 0.85
CA PRO A 204 23.74 -0.79 2.19
C PRO A 204 22.85 0.21 2.93
N LEU A 205 21.84 0.79 2.27
CA LEU A 205 20.99 1.83 2.84
C LEU A 205 19.98 1.28 3.85
N GLY A 206 19.39 0.13 3.55
CA GLY A 206 18.44 -0.57 4.40
C GLY A 206 18.83 -2.03 4.64
N LYS A 207 17.83 -2.82 5.04
CA LYS A 207 17.97 -4.24 5.41
C LYS A 207 16.92 -5.13 4.78
N ARG A 208 16.19 -4.61 3.77
CA ARG A 208 15.14 -5.38 3.09
C ARG A 208 15.66 -6.74 2.68
N SER A 209 14.91 -7.79 2.99
CA SER A 209 15.21 -9.16 2.58
C SER A 209 15.10 -9.29 1.06
N LEU A 210 16.03 -10.06 0.50
CA LEU A 210 16.09 -10.35 -0.92
C LEU A 210 15.23 -11.58 -1.22
N GLY A 211 13.99 -11.38 -1.62
CA GLY A 211 13.15 -12.46 -2.14
C GLY A 211 13.66 -12.97 -3.49
N ALA A 212 13.46 -14.25 -3.79
CA ALA A 212 13.65 -14.79 -5.12
C ALA A 212 12.28 -14.98 -5.77
N GLY A 213 12.02 -14.27 -6.88
CA GLY A 213 10.76 -14.39 -7.61
C GLY A 213 9.60 -13.70 -6.91
N GLN A 214 9.72 -12.43 -6.69
CA GLN A 214 8.59 -11.59 -6.30
C GLN A 214 7.44 -11.79 -7.27
N ALA A 215 6.21 -11.92 -6.75
CA ALA A 215 5.08 -12.38 -7.54
C ALA A 215 4.75 -11.49 -8.75
N PHE A 216 5.00 -10.17 -8.66
CA PHE A 216 4.61 -9.23 -9.70
C PHE A 216 5.71 -8.26 -10.14
N GLU A 217 6.79 -8.15 -9.39
CA GLU A 217 7.89 -7.24 -9.71
C GLU A 217 8.48 -7.48 -11.11
N PRO A 218 8.74 -8.72 -11.55
CA PRO A 218 9.27 -8.95 -12.89
C PRO A 218 8.35 -8.50 -14.02
N GLU A 219 7.04 -8.66 -13.87
CA GLU A 219 6.07 -8.22 -14.87
C GLU A 219 5.99 -6.69 -14.96
N MET A 220 6.10 -6.02 -13.82
CA MET A 220 5.99 -4.57 -13.74
C MET A 220 7.31 -3.84 -14.01
N TRP A 221 8.40 -4.35 -13.44
CA TRP A 221 9.66 -3.62 -13.38
C TRP A 221 10.87 -4.40 -13.91
N GLY A 222 10.66 -5.55 -14.56
CA GLY A 222 11.75 -6.40 -15.07
C GLY A 222 12.65 -5.72 -16.10
N ASN A 223 12.11 -4.77 -16.86
CA ASN A 223 12.81 -4.08 -17.94
C ASN A 223 13.24 -2.65 -17.60
N VAL A 224 13.27 -2.27 -16.33
CA VAL A 224 13.70 -0.91 -15.96
C VAL A 224 15.19 -0.71 -16.17
N PRO A 225 15.61 0.51 -16.55
CA PRO A 225 17.02 0.80 -16.78
C PRO A 225 17.89 0.49 -15.56
N GLY A 226 18.94 -0.29 -15.76
CA GLY A 226 19.87 -0.70 -14.69
C GLY A 226 19.38 -1.85 -13.83
N GLY A 227 18.17 -2.39 -14.10
CA GLY A 227 17.57 -3.48 -13.36
C GLY A 227 16.94 -3.04 -12.03
N TYR A 228 15.85 -3.68 -11.65
CA TYR A 228 15.09 -3.33 -10.45
C TYR A 228 15.95 -3.32 -9.18
N ARG A 229 16.66 -4.41 -8.89
CA ARG A 229 17.44 -4.56 -7.65
C ARG A 229 18.52 -3.53 -7.46
N ASN A 230 19.20 -3.16 -8.56
CA ASN A 230 20.31 -2.21 -8.52
C ASN A 230 19.82 -0.77 -8.37
N THR A 231 18.56 -0.50 -8.69
CA THR A 231 18.06 0.87 -8.83
C THR A 231 16.93 1.23 -7.88
N ILE A 232 16.22 0.23 -7.31
CA ILE A 232 15.00 0.47 -6.53
C ILE A 232 15.22 1.40 -5.34
N ASN A 233 16.34 1.34 -4.65
CA ASN A 233 16.64 2.24 -3.54
C ASN A 233 16.63 3.73 -3.94
N LYS A 234 16.89 4.04 -5.21
CA LYS A 234 16.81 5.40 -5.75
C LYS A 234 15.44 5.72 -6.33
N ASN A 235 14.59 4.72 -6.51
CA ASN A 235 13.31 4.84 -7.20
C ASN A 235 12.10 4.70 -6.27
N VAL A 236 12.22 4.00 -5.14
CA VAL A 236 11.12 3.91 -4.18
C VAL A 236 10.95 5.24 -3.46
N VAL A 237 9.72 5.72 -3.43
CA VAL A 237 9.33 6.92 -2.69
C VAL A 237 8.81 6.48 -1.32
N LEU A 238 9.66 6.57 -0.31
CA LEU A 238 9.26 6.36 1.08
C LEU A 238 8.73 7.65 1.67
N ILE A 239 7.49 7.64 2.11
CA ILE A 239 6.80 8.74 2.77
C ILE A 239 6.50 8.34 4.21
N GLU A 240 6.96 9.10 5.17
CA GLU A 240 6.67 8.89 6.58
C GLU A 240 5.64 9.91 7.07
N MET A 241 4.56 9.42 7.71
CA MET A 241 3.50 10.28 8.22
C MET A 241 3.78 10.67 9.66
N ILE A 242 3.97 11.96 9.88
CA ILE A 242 4.09 12.55 11.22
C ILE A 242 2.72 13.10 11.62
N GLU A 243 2.02 12.37 12.44
CA GLU A 243 0.63 12.59 12.80
C GLU A 243 0.32 12.37 14.28
N THR A 244 1.37 12.25 15.09
CA THR A 244 1.29 12.14 16.55
C THR A 244 2.14 13.22 17.22
N VAL A 245 1.84 13.53 18.47
CA VAL A 245 2.62 14.52 19.22
C VAL A 245 4.07 14.07 19.43
N GLU A 246 4.28 12.76 19.61
CA GLU A 246 5.60 12.15 19.72
C GLU A 246 6.38 12.34 18.42
N GLY A 247 5.77 11.98 17.28
CA GLY A 247 6.39 12.16 15.97
C GLY A 247 6.71 13.63 15.66
N VAL A 248 5.86 14.58 16.10
CA VAL A 248 6.15 16.01 15.94
C VAL A 248 7.39 16.44 16.73
N LYS A 249 7.61 15.88 17.94
CA LYS A 249 8.82 16.15 18.73
C LYS A 249 10.08 15.69 18.03
N ASP A 250 10.01 14.54 17.36
CA ASP A 250 11.13 13.90 16.66
C ASP A 250 11.17 14.25 15.16
N ALA A 251 10.32 15.20 14.71
CA ALA A 251 10.11 15.48 13.28
C ALA A 251 11.41 15.80 12.53
N ARG A 252 12.33 16.54 13.14
CA ARG A 252 13.60 16.93 12.53
C ARG A 252 14.49 15.71 12.29
N GLU A 253 14.61 14.85 13.28
CA GLU A 253 15.42 13.65 13.22
C GLU A 253 14.80 12.60 12.28
N ILE A 254 13.48 12.46 12.28
CA ILE A 254 12.73 11.62 11.33
C ILE A 254 12.96 12.12 9.90
N ALA A 255 12.76 13.40 9.64
CA ALA A 255 12.98 13.98 8.32
C ALA A 255 14.42 13.83 7.84
N ALA A 256 15.39 13.81 8.73
CA ALA A 256 16.80 13.64 8.39
C ALA A 256 17.21 12.21 8.03
N ILE A 257 16.35 11.21 8.17
CA ILE A 257 16.66 9.81 7.87
C ILE A 257 17.02 9.66 6.38
N PRO A 258 18.22 9.14 6.04
CA PRO A 258 18.59 8.88 4.67
C PRO A 258 17.65 7.85 4.03
N GLY A 259 17.18 8.11 2.82
CA GLY A 259 16.26 7.23 2.10
C GLY A 259 14.78 7.64 2.21
N VAL A 260 14.38 8.35 3.26
CA VAL A 260 13.06 9.00 3.31
C VAL A 260 13.00 10.07 2.23
N ALA A 261 12.00 9.99 1.35
CA ALA A 261 11.83 10.92 0.23
C ALA A 261 10.96 12.11 0.61
N ALA A 262 9.94 11.87 1.43
CA ALA A 262 9.00 12.89 1.85
C ALA A 262 8.46 12.65 3.26
N ILE A 263 8.02 13.74 3.87
CA ILE A 263 7.29 13.73 5.14
C ILE A 263 5.84 14.12 4.86
N PHE A 264 4.90 13.35 5.36
CA PHE A 264 3.49 13.69 5.30
C PHE A 264 3.09 14.33 6.63
N ALA A 265 2.78 15.62 6.59
CA ALA A 265 2.16 16.30 7.71
C ALA A 265 0.67 15.89 7.73
N ALA A 266 0.33 14.97 8.64
CA ALA A 266 -0.99 14.38 8.61
C ALA A 266 -2.03 15.27 9.27
N SER A 267 -3.23 15.20 8.75
CA SER A 267 -4.30 16.14 9.08
C SER A 267 -5.21 15.65 10.22
N GLY A 268 -5.92 14.55 10.00
CA GLY A 268 -6.95 14.07 10.94
C GLY A 268 -6.38 13.59 12.25
N ASP A 269 -5.41 12.68 12.17
CA ASP A 269 -4.85 12.02 13.34
C ASP A 269 -4.02 12.95 14.21
N LEU A 270 -3.31 13.91 13.62
CA LEU A 270 -2.62 14.92 14.41
C LEU A 270 -3.60 15.74 15.26
N GLY A 271 -4.79 16.04 14.71
CA GLY A 271 -5.86 16.68 15.49
C GLY A 271 -6.39 15.78 16.59
N ASN A 272 -6.60 14.50 16.27
CA ASN A 272 -7.09 13.51 17.22
C ASN A 272 -6.13 13.27 18.40
N PHE A 273 -4.84 13.10 18.12
CA PHE A 273 -3.83 12.83 19.15
C PHE A 273 -3.41 14.06 19.94
N SER A 274 -3.41 15.25 19.33
CA SER A 274 -3.04 16.48 20.01
C SER A 274 -4.20 17.14 20.76
N GLY A 275 -5.45 16.80 20.40
CA GLY A 275 -6.64 17.48 20.89
C GLY A 275 -6.87 18.87 20.25
N TYR A 276 -6.04 19.28 19.30
CA TYR A 276 -6.21 20.55 18.59
C TYR A 276 -7.04 20.39 17.33
N LYS A 277 -8.01 21.26 17.14
CA LYS A 277 -8.84 21.26 15.94
C LYS A 277 -8.04 21.79 14.75
N MET A 278 -8.10 21.08 13.63
CA MET A 278 -7.49 21.50 12.36
C MET A 278 -7.83 22.96 12.01
N GLY A 279 -6.82 23.72 11.61
CA GLY A 279 -6.95 25.13 11.26
C GLY A 279 -6.92 26.09 12.45
N THR A 280 -6.82 25.60 13.69
CA THR A 280 -6.58 26.48 14.84
C THR A 280 -5.10 26.84 14.96
N PRO A 281 -4.75 27.96 15.61
CA PRO A 281 -3.35 28.38 15.77
C PRO A 281 -2.46 27.30 16.42
N ASP A 282 -2.99 26.55 17.38
CA ASP A 282 -2.24 25.50 18.06
C ASP A 282 -1.96 24.31 17.14
N TYR A 283 -2.96 23.90 16.36
CA TYR A 283 -2.77 22.86 15.34
C TYR A 283 -1.75 23.30 14.26
N GLU A 284 -1.88 24.54 13.76
CA GLU A 284 -0.97 25.05 12.73
C GLU A 284 0.48 25.17 13.23
N ARG A 285 0.70 25.38 14.53
CA ARG A 285 2.06 25.33 15.11
C ARG A 285 2.67 23.92 14.98
N LEU A 286 1.88 22.86 15.19
CA LEU A 286 2.37 21.50 14.99
C LEU A 286 2.71 21.23 13.52
N ILE A 287 1.84 21.67 12.61
CA ILE A 287 2.10 21.56 11.16
C ILE A 287 3.37 22.31 10.78
N ASN A 288 3.60 23.50 11.31
CA ASN A 288 4.81 24.27 11.02
C ASN A 288 6.08 23.59 11.52
N ILE A 289 6.04 22.90 12.66
CA ILE A 289 7.19 22.09 13.13
C ILE A 289 7.53 20.99 12.12
N VAL A 290 6.53 20.26 11.64
CA VAL A 290 6.73 19.20 10.64
C VAL A 290 7.18 19.79 9.29
N HIS A 291 6.60 20.91 8.87
CA HIS A 291 6.98 21.65 7.68
C HIS A 291 8.47 22.03 7.74
N ASP A 292 8.89 22.73 8.80
CA ASP A 292 10.26 23.21 8.95
C ASP A 292 11.26 22.07 9.03
N ALA A 293 10.87 20.95 9.65
CA ALA A 293 11.66 19.73 9.70
C ALA A 293 11.88 19.12 8.31
N ALA A 294 10.82 18.97 7.52
CA ALA A 294 10.90 18.42 6.18
C ALA A 294 11.73 19.30 5.24
N ILE A 295 11.43 20.61 5.20
CA ILE A 295 12.14 21.56 4.34
C ILE A 295 13.61 21.70 4.76
N GLY A 296 13.87 21.78 6.06
CA GLY A 296 15.23 21.87 6.61
C GLY A 296 16.09 20.63 6.29
N ALA A 297 15.47 19.47 6.14
CA ALA A 297 16.13 18.22 5.73
C ALA A 297 16.17 18.03 4.20
N GLY A 298 15.68 18.99 3.41
CA GLY A 298 15.60 18.89 1.95
C GLY A 298 14.62 17.83 1.44
N LYS A 299 13.63 17.47 2.25
CA LYS A 299 12.60 16.49 1.90
C LYS A 299 11.38 17.16 1.25
N ARG A 300 10.60 16.38 0.53
CA ARG A 300 9.30 16.85 0.03
C ARG A 300 8.27 16.81 1.15
N LEU A 301 7.35 17.75 1.09
CA LEU A 301 6.28 17.85 2.07
C LEU A 301 4.97 17.40 1.44
N CYS A 302 4.34 16.41 2.06
CA CYS A 302 3.07 15.85 1.65
C CYS A 302 1.95 16.28 2.60
N GLY A 303 0.73 16.28 2.10
CA GLY A 303 -0.47 16.55 2.89
C GLY A 303 -1.74 16.15 2.16
N PRO A 304 -2.91 16.38 2.75
CA PRO A 304 -4.18 16.18 2.05
C PRO A 304 -4.29 17.14 0.88
N PHE A 305 -4.97 16.74 -0.19
CA PHE A 305 -5.14 17.58 -1.39
C PHE A 305 -5.79 18.94 -1.11
N LEU A 306 -6.52 19.04 -0.02
CA LEU A 306 -7.05 20.33 0.47
C LEU A 306 -5.93 21.38 0.70
N TRP A 307 -4.71 20.94 0.98
CA TRP A 307 -3.56 21.81 1.23
C TRP A 307 -2.71 22.10 -0.01
N ARG A 308 -3.19 21.77 -1.21
CA ARG A 308 -2.44 21.96 -2.46
C ARG A 308 -1.97 23.37 -2.75
N ASP A 309 -2.60 24.36 -2.12
CA ASP A 309 -2.27 25.77 -2.28
C ASP A 309 -1.42 26.32 -1.11
N ARG A 310 -1.06 25.46 -0.14
CA ARG A 310 -0.12 25.82 0.92
C ARG A 310 1.31 25.86 0.36
N PRO A 311 2.14 26.82 0.80
CA PRO A 311 3.56 26.87 0.43
C PRO A 311 4.26 25.55 0.72
N ASP A 312 5.19 25.16 -0.17
CA ASP A 312 6.09 24.03 -0.04
C ASP A 312 5.45 22.64 -0.04
N PHE A 313 4.11 22.54 0.04
CA PHE A 313 3.42 21.26 -0.14
C PHE A 313 3.41 20.88 -1.63
N THR A 314 4.04 19.75 -1.95
CA THR A 314 4.21 19.27 -3.34
C THR A 314 3.75 17.83 -3.54
N CYS A 315 3.30 17.14 -2.49
CA CYS A 315 2.82 15.77 -2.58
C CYS A 315 1.47 15.63 -1.86
N PHE A 316 0.48 14.98 -2.49
CA PHE A 316 -0.90 15.03 -1.98
C PHE A 316 -1.59 13.68 -2.02
N GLN A 317 -2.29 13.37 -0.93
CA GLN A 317 -3.35 12.38 -0.91
C GLN A 317 -4.65 13.02 -1.37
N ASN A 318 -5.26 12.49 -2.44
CA ASN A 318 -6.52 12.97 -2.98
C ASN A 318 -7.68 12.03 -2.60
N ALA A 319 -8.85 12.39 -3.09
CA ALA A 319 -10.11 11.74 -2.82
C ALA A 319 -10.11 10.24 -3.11
N THR A 320 -10.99 9.53 -2.41
CA THR A 320 -11.25 8.11 -2.66
C THR A 320 -11.96 7.90 -4.01
N GLU A 321 -11.93 6.68 -4.51
CA GLU A 321 -12.64 6.25 -5.71
C GLU A 321 -14.13 6.58 -5.65
N VAL A 322 -14.77 6.41 -4.49
CA VAL A 322 -16.19 6.76 -4.29
C VAL A 322 -16.42 8.25 -4.52
N THR A 323 -15.58 9.09 -3.92
CA THR A 323 -15.67 10.54 -4.10
C THR A 323 -15.38 10.95 -5.54
N ALA A 324 -14.42 10.29 -6.19
CA ALA A 324 -14.08 10.56 -7.59
C ALA A 324 -15.26 10.24 -8.51
N ILE A 325 -15.93 9.10 -8.30
CA ILE A 325 -17.13 8.71 -9.04
C ILE A 325 -18.24 9.73 -8.83
N GLN A 326 -18.53 10.12 -7.58
CA GLN A 326 -19.56 11.10 -7.27
C GLN A 326 -19.32 12.44 -7.95
N ARG A 327 -18.07 12.91 -7.96
CA ARG A 327 -17.69 14.15 -8.66
C ARG A 327 -17.85 14.01 -10.18
N GLY A 328 -17.43 12.89 -10.76
CA GLY A 328 -17.60 12.64 -12.19
C GLY A 328 -19.06 12.66 -12.61
N VAL A 329 -19.93 12.02 -11.84
CA VAL A 329 -21.38 12.05 -12.10
C VAL A 329 -21.94 13.48 -11.93
N ALA A 330 -21.50 14.23 -10.93
CA ALA A 330 -21.94 15.60 -10.75
C ALA A 330 -21.48 16.53 -11.89
N ASP A 331 -20.28 16.31 -12.40
CA ASP A 331 -19.78 17.05 -13.56
C ASP A 331 -20.57 16.72 -14.84
N GLU A 332 -20.95 15.46 -15.04
CA GLU A 332 -21.73 15.01 -16.20
C GLU A 332 -23.19 15.51 -16.16
N LEU A 333 -23.84 15.38 -15.02
CA LEU A 333 -25.26 15.71 -14.87
C LEU A 333 -25.51 17.18 -14.50
N GLY A 334 -24.47 17.92 -14.19
CA GLY A 334 -24.55 19.25 -13.57
C GLY A 334 -24.94 19.14 -12.08
N PRO A 335 -25.02 20.26 -11.35
CA PRO A 335 -25.44 20.23 -9.98
C PRO A 335 -26.82 19.57 -9.91
N LEU A 336 -26.91 18.47 -9.15
CA LEU A 336 -28.15 17.73 -8.95
C LEU A 336 -29.22 18.77 -8.56
N LYS A 337 -30.11 19.08 -9.48
CA LYS A 337 -31.33 19.84 -9.14
C LYS A 337 -32.01 19.00 -8.08
N ASP A 338 -32.31 19.63 -6.96
CA ASP A 338 -32.94 19.01 -5.80
C ASP A 338 -34.15 18.17 -6.24
N THR A 339 -33.88 16.92 -6.60
CA THR A 339 -34.90 15.97 -7.03
C THR A 339 -35.35 15.24 -5.77
N GLN A 340 -36.18 15.93 -4.99
CA GLN A 340 -37.00 15.32 -3.95
C GLN A 340 -36.26 14.47 -2.93
N GLY A 341 -35.76 15.09 -1.95
CA GLY A 341 -35.21 14.45 -0.77
C GLY A 341 -33.80 14.91 -0.49
N LYS A 342 -33.58 15.24 0.75
CA LYS A 342 -32.23 15.43 1.26
C LYS A 342 -31.41 14.23 0.81
N PRO A 343 -30.18 14.41 0.29
CA PRO A 343 -29.33 13.29 -0.06
C PRO A 343 -29.34 12.33 1.12
N GLU A 344 -29.62 11.06 0.86
CA GLU A 344 -29.43 10.02 1.89
C GLU A 344 -27.96 10.15 2.30
N VAL A 345 -27.78 10.65 3.50
CA VAL A 345 -26.44 10.76 4.07
C VAL A 345 -25.94 9.35 4.16
N GLY A 346 -24.81 9.07 3.53
CA GLY A 346 -24.27 7.71 3.45
C GLY A 346 -24.19 7.03 4.82
N PRO A 347 -23.87 5.74 4.87
CA PRO A 347 -24.02 4.88 6.04
C PRO A 347 -23.34 5.36 7.34
N TYR A 348 -22.56 6.42 7.25
CA TYR A 348 -21.85 7.04 8.38
C TYR A 348 -22.55 8.26 8.97
N ALA A 349 -23.74 8.63 8.51
CA ALA A 349 -24.48 9.66 9.22
C ALA A 349 -24.96 9.12 10.56
N PRO A 350 -24.74 9.83 11.67
CA PRO A 350 -25.28 9.43 12.95
C PRO A 350 -26.79 9.33 12.83
N ARG A 351 -27.35 8.16 13.10
CA ARG A 351 -28.79 8.00 13.22
C ARG A 351 -29.26 8.90 14.36
N LYS A 352 -30.18 9.80 14.06
CA LYS A 352 -30.83 10.62 15.08
C LYS A 352 -31.71 9.76 15.96
#